data_5560946d5b261e8c9778d433c33a304b
#
_entry.id   5560946d5b261e8c9778d433c33a304b
#
_cell.length_a   1.000
_cell.length_b   1.000
_cell.length_c   1.000
_cell.angle_alpha   90.00
_cell.angle_beta   90.00
_cell.angle_gamma   90.00
#
_symmetry.space_group_name_H-M   'P 1'
#
loop_
_entity.id
_entity.type
_entity.pdbx_description
1 polymer ?
#
loop_
_entity_poly.entity_id
_entity_poly.type
_entity_poly.pdbx_seq_one_letter_code
_entity_poly.pdbx_strand_id
1 'polypeptide(L)'
;MCIRDRYTYRTNANGEVLTGKQIIDGKEYIFALKGQVLDGIIGYDSKLYLVTDSKIEKNYFGALFSKKTFWGGPSFSGIYGTDKNGVLLEGIQRGSDGYLHYFQPKVESINKPTWKEIDGKRYRLTKSYRTERYAGMYTTIILTNDTLKVDDKTYTIDNEGVVTEFTAKNQFVRDDFWNWYYYDKEGKLLTGRQTIDGVQLYFDKNGKQVKGSLVDIDGKTYYFDKDSGAMWTNTTLEKDGKTYIIDENGVATEKVN
;
A
#
# COMPACT_ATOMS: atom_id res chain seq x y z
N MET A 1 -4.16 38.48 -15.58
CA MET A 1 -3.98 37.16 -16.23
C MET A 1 -4.41 37.28 -17.68
N CYS A 2 -3.52 37.06 -18.63
CA CYS A 2 -3.81 37.10 -20.07
C CYS A 2 -3.96 35.68 -20.62
N ILE A 3 -4.96 35.45 -21.46
CA ILE A 3 -5.12 34.19 -22.19
C ILE A 3 -4.81 34.49 -23.66
N ARG A 4 -3.79 33.87 -24.22
CA ARG A 4 -3.40 33.94 -25.63
C ARG A 4 -3.14 32.51 -26.10
N ASP A 5 -3.62 32.17 -27.27
CA ASP A 5 -3.35 30.86 -27.90
C ASP A 5 -3.72 29.63 -27.04
N ARG A 6 -4.80 29.71 -26.26
CA ARG A 6 -5.27 28.68 -25.30
C ARG A 6 -4.35 28.46 -24.08
N TYR A 7 -3.38 29.34 -23.84
CA TYR A 7 -2.50 29.30 -22.66
C TYR A 7 -2.79 30.43 -21.73
N THR A 8 -2.54 30.19 -20.44
CA THR A 8 -2.60 31.19 -19.39
C THR A 8 -1.20 31.76 -19.18
N TYR A 9 -1.09 33.08 -19.04
CA TYR A 9 0.16 33.81 -18.79
C TYR A 9 0.00 34.72 -17.57
N ARG A 10 1.10 34.95 -16.86
CA ARG A 10 1.18 36.02 -15.84
C ARG A 10 2.08 37.12 -16.34
N THR A 11 1.72 38.37 -16.02
CA THR A 11 2.52 39.57 -16.34
C THR A 11 2.94 40.28 -15.03
N ASN A 12 4.03 41.01 -15.10
CA ASN A 12 4.39 41.95 -14.06
C ASN A 12 3.54 43.24 -14.14
N ALA A 13 3.82 44.23 -13.29
CA ALA A 13 3.09 45.51 -13.27
C ALA A 13 3.24 46.31 -14.58
N ASN A 14 4.30 46.08 -15.36
CA ASN A 14 4.56 46.74 -16.63
C ASN A 14 3.91 46.02 -17.82
N GLY A 15 3.18 44.91 -17.58
CA GLY A 15 2.56 44.15 -18.65
C GLY A 15 3.51 43.12 -19.32
N GLU A 16 4.75 42.97 -18.85
CA GLU A 16 5.70 41.99 -19.39
C GLU A 16 5.40 40.59 -18.89
N VAL A 17 5.46 39.62 -19.79
CA VAL A 17 5.20 38.20 -19.46
C VAL A 17 6.31 37.65 -18.57
N LEU A 18 5.93 37.06 -17.43
CA LEU A 18 6.86 36.43 -16.51
C LEU A 18 7.34 35.08 -17.07
N THR A 19 8.65 34.83 -16.97
CA THR A 19 9.29 33.58 -17.43
C THR A 19 10.27 33.05 -16.38
N GLY A 20 10.56 31.74 -16.43
CA GLY A 20 11.51 31.11 -15.50
C GLY A 20 11.04 31.16 -14.06
N LYS A 21 11.99 31.11 -13.11
CA LYS A 21 11.69 31.13 -11.68
C LYS A 21 11.45 32.57 -11.20
N GLN A 22 10.34 32.78 -10.50
CA GLN A 22 9.88 34.09 -10.02
C GLN A 22 9.45 34.01 -8.55
N ILE A 23 9.56 35.11 -7.81
CA ILE A 23 8.96 35.26 -6.48
C ILE A 23 7.86 36.33 -6.59
N ILE A 24 6.62 35.92 -6.25
CA ILE A 24 5.45 36.79 -6.29
C ILE A 24 4.73 36.65 -4.96
N ASP A 25 4.56 37.76 -4.25
CA ASP A 25 3.94 37.81 -2.91
C ASP A 25 4.56 36.79 -1.94
N GLY A 26 5.90 36.64 -1.95
CA GLY A 26 6.65 35.72 -1.10
C GLY A 26 6.54 34.25 -1.48
N LYS A 27 5.86 33.92 -2.57
CA LYS A 27 5.72 32.55 -3.09
C LYS A 27 6.58 32.38 -4.34
N GLU A 28 7.16 31.19 -4.48
CA GLU A 28 7.99 30.84 -5.64
C GLU A 28 7.15 30.21 -6.74
N TYR A 29 7.44 30.61 -7.97
CA TYR A 29 6.76 30.15 -9.20
C TYR A 29 7.78 29.74 -10.25
N ILE A 30 7.41 28.82 -11.13
CA ILE A 30 8.16 28.49 -12.34
C ILE A 30 7.22 28.62 -13.54
N PHE A 31 7.58 29.51 -14.46
CA PHE A 31 6.89 29.70 -15.73
C PHE A 31 7.69 29.11 -16.88
N ALA A 32 7.03 28.65 -17.94
CA ALA A 32 7.71 28.22 -19.15
C ALA A 32 8.56 29.35 -19.77
N LEU A 33 9.50 28.98 -20.65
CA LEU A 33 10.36 29.96 -21.35
C LEU A 33 9.58 31.00 -22.15
N LYS A 34 8.38 30.65 -22.61
CA LYS A 34 7.47 31.59 -23.27
C LYS A 34 6.41 32.18 -22.34
N GLY A 35 6.56 31.97 -21.01
CA GLY A 35 5.70 32.54 -19.99
C GLY A 35 4.39 31.80 -19.72
N GLN A 36 4.18 30.62 -20.31
CA GLN A 36 2.97 29.84 -20.01
C GLN A 36 2.96 29.41 -18.54
N VAL A 37 1.78 29.41 -17.95
CA VAL A 37 1.52 28.79 -16.64
C VAL A 37 1.64 27.28 -16.77
N LEU A 38 2.28 26.65 -15.79
CA LEU A 38 2.62 25.23 -15.78
C LEU A 38 1.90 24.51 -14.64
N ASP A 39 1.51 23.27 -14.90
CA ASP A 39 0.97 22.34 -13.90
C ASP A 39 1.68 20.98 -13.97
N GLY A 40 1.88 20.37 -12.80
CA GLY A 40 2.45 19.03 -12.68
C GLY A 40 3.94 19.03 -12.36
N ILE A 41 4.66 18.03 -12.88
CA ILE A 41 6.11 17.88 -12.64
C ILE A 41 6.89 18.60 -13.72
N ILE A 42 7.72 19.54 -13.30
CA ILE A 42 8.49 20.42 -14.20
C ILE A 42 9.97 20.31 -13.90
N GLY A 43 10.76 20.08 -14.95
CA GLY A 43 12.22 20.18 -14.88
C GLY A 43 12.66 21.64 -14.93
N TYR A 44 13.45 22.08 -13.96
CA TYR A 44 14.06 23.40 -13.93
C TYR A 44 15.40 23.34 -13.22
N ASP A 45 16.45 23.87 -13.83
CA ASP A 45 17.82 23.88 -13.28
C ASP A 45 18.26 22.48 -12.78
N SER A 46 18.15 21.47 -13.66
CA SER A 46 18.49 20.06 -13.40
C SER A 46 17.74 19.40 -12.23
N LYS A 47 16.67 20.01 -11.73
CA LYS A 47 15.82 19.49 -10.66
C LYS A 47 14.38 19.33 -11.15
N LEU A 48 13.64 18.43 -10.51
CA LEU A 48 12.23 18.26 -10.75
C LEU A 48 11.42 18.92 -9.63
N TYR A 49 10.45 19.74 -10.00
CA TYR A 49 9.56 20.45 -9.10
C TYR A 49 8.10 20.05 -9.35
N LEU A 50 7.31 20.02 -8.29
CA LEU A 50 5.86 19.98 -8.42
C LEU A 50 5.32 21.39 -8.42
N VAL A 51 4.54 21.74 -9.44
CA VAL A 51 3.90 23.06 -9.54
C VAL A 51 2.40 22.93 -9.77
N THR A 52 1.65 23.87 -9.19
CA THR A 52 0.21 24.06 -9.43
C THR A 52 0.01 25.51 -9.81
N ASP A 53 -0.57 25.77 -11.00
CA ASP A 53 -0.66 27.12 -11.57
C ASP A 53 0.69 27.85 -11.55
N SER A 54 1.77 27.12 -11.90
CA SER A 54 3.19 27.54 -11.81
C SER A 54 3.76 27.77 -10.43
N LYS A 55 2.96 27.76 -9.37
CA LYS A 55 3.43 27.87 -7.97
C LYS A 55 4.15 26.57 -7.56
N ILE A 56 5.34 26.73 -6.98
CA ILE A 56 6.10 25.58 -6.43
C ILE A 56 5.43 25.09 -5.16
N GLU A 57 5.04 23.81 -5.15
CA GLU A 57 4.49 23.14 -3.98
C GLU A 57 5.62 22.62 -3.09
N LYS A 58 5.73 23.15 -1.88
CA LYS A 58 6.78 22.82 -0.89
C LYS A 58 6.22 21.93 0.21
N ASN A 59 7.04 21.01 0.71
CA ASN A 59 6.64 20.04 1.73
C ASN A 59 5.31 19.33 1.36
N TYR A 60 5.10 19.13 0.07
CA TYR A 60 3.91 18.49 -0.45
C TYR A 60 4.05 16.97 -0.27
N PHE A 61 2.96 16.36 0.15
CA PHE A 61 2.81 14.92 0.09
C PHE A 61 1.38 14.60 -0.32
N GLY A 62 1.22 13.97 -1.45
CA GLY A 62 -0.13 13.64 -1.93
C GLY A 62 -0.16 13.10 -3.34
N ALA A 63 -1.37 12.79 -3.78
CA ALA A 63 -1.65 12.29 -5.10
C ALA A 63 -1.67 13.43 -6.11
N LEU A 64 -0.94 13.25 -7.20
CA LEU A 64 -1.13 14.04 -8.40
C LEU A 64 -2.17 13.37 -9.29
N PHE A 65 -3.25 14.10 -9.54
CA PHE A 65 -4.14 13.79 -10.64
C PHE A 65 -3.64 14.53 -11.89
N SER A 66 -3.19 13.82 -12.91
CA SER A 66 -2.95 14.45 -14.18
C SER A 66 -4.30 14.93 -14.73
N LYS A 67 -4.55 16.21 -14.64
CA LYS A 67 -5.38 16.84 -15.66
C LYS A 67 -4.64 16.61 -16.99
N LYS A 68 -5.33 16.05 -18.00
CA LYS A 68 -4.77 15.88 -19.34
C LYS A 68 -3.96 17.12 -19.70
N THR A 69 -2.64 16.98 -19.76
CA THR A 69 -1.82 18.01 -20.36
C THR A 69 -2.25 18.12 -21.81
N PHE A 70 -2.45 19.33 -22.30
CA PHE A 70 -2.95 19.67 -23.63
C PHE A 70 -2.13 19.07 -24.79
N TRP A 71 -1.01 18.40 -24.49
CA TRP A 71 -0.01 17.86 -25.42
C TRP A 71 0.11 16.33 -25.42
N GLY A 72 -0.87 15.60 -24.93
CA GLY A 72 -0.83 14.13 -25.02
C GLY A 72 0.34 13.46 -24.29
N GLY A 73 0.94 14.15 -23.33
CA GLY A 73 1.95 13.58 -22.44
C GLY A 73 1.35 12.47 -21.55
N PRO A 74 2.19 11.56 -21.02
CA PRO A 74 1.72 10.45 -20.22
C PRO A 74 0.94 10.96 -19.02
N SER A 75 -0.20 10.32 -18.73
CA SER A 75 -0.96 10.55 -17.52
C SER A 75 -0.11 10.15 -16.33
N PHE A 76 0.30 11.12 -15.51
CA PHE A 76 0.99 10.83 -14.25
C PHE A 76 -0.07 10.60 -13.17
N SER A 77 -0.17 9.39 -12.69
CA SER A 77 -0.96 9.07 -11.49
C SER A 77 -0.02 8.46 -10.45
N GLY A 78 0.09 9.08 -9.29
CA GLY A 78 0.98 8.58 -8.26
C GLY A 78 0.97 9.48 -7.02
N ILE A 79 1.60 9.02 -5.95
CA ILE A 79 1.91 9.86 -4.78
C ILE A 79 3.30 10.44 -4.97
N TYR A 80 3.38 11.73 -4.79
CA TYR A 80 4.62 12.50 -4.88
C TYR A 80 4.84 13.23 -3.58
N GLY A 81 6.11 13.40 -3.24
CA GLY A 81 6.53 14.25 -2.14
C GLY A 81 7.49 15.33 -2.64
N THR A 82 7.49 16.47 -2.00
CA THR A 82 8.49 17.52 -2.23
C THR A 82 9.16 17.91 -0.92
N ASP A 83 10.41 18.32 -1.02
CA ASP A 83 11.14 18.88 0.11
C ASP A 83 10.67 20.33 0.43
N LYS A 84 11.35 20.98 1.42
CA LYS A 84 11.09 22.37 1.80
C LYS A 84 11.36 23.39 0.69
N ASN A 85 12.05 23.01 -0.38
CA ASN A 85 12.35 23.86 -1.54
C ASN A 85 11.42 23.55 -2.72
N GLY A 86 10.51 22.55 -2.59
CA GLY A 86 9.61 22.11 -3.63
C GLY A 86 10.23 21.14 -4.64
N VAL A 87 11.45 20.63 -4.37
CA VAL A 87 12.09 19.61 -5.20
C VAL A 87 11.46 18.26 -4.91
N LEU A 88 11.17 17.48 -5.95
CA LEU A 88 10.62 16.13 -5.80
C LEU A 88 11.54 15.24 -4.97
N LEU A 89 10.94 14.52 -4.04
CA LEU A 89 11.63 13.49 -3.27
C LEU A 89 11.96 12.30 -4.17
N GLU A 90 13.12 11.71 -3.93
CA GLU A 90 13.58 10.49 -4.58
C GLU A 90 14.06 9.48 -3.53
N GLY A 91 14.05 8.18 -3.92
CA GLY A 91 14.47 7.11 -3.04
C GLY A 91 13.49 6.79 -1.92
N ILE A 92 14.00 6.27 -0.81
CA ILE A 92 13.19 5.87 0.35
C ILE A 92 13.01 7.07 1.27
N GLN A 93 11.76 7.46 1.50
CA GLN A 93 11.40 8.55 2.40
C GLN A 93 10.15 8.19 3.20
N ARG A 94 10.09 8.65 4.46
CA ARG A 94 8.87 8.54 5.27
C ARG A 94 7.93 9.70 4.91
N GLY A 95 6.73 9.35 4.48
CA GLY A 95 5.69 10.33 4.17
C GLY A 95 5.07 10.95 5.43
N SER A 96 4.38 12.06 5.27
CA SER A 96 3.58 12.68 6.35
C SER A 96 2.45 11.78 6.86
N ASP A 97 2.16 10.72 6.14
CA ASP A 97 1.21 9.67 6.49
C ASP A 97 1.80 8.57 7.39
N GLY A 98 3.09 8.67 7.72
CA GLY A 98 3.82 7.74 8.59
C GLY A 98 4.37 6.49 7.89
N TYR A 99 4.03 6.25 6.61
CA TYR A 99 4.55 5.11 5.85
C TYR A 99 5.88 5.43 5.17
N LEU A 100 6.70 4.40 4.96
CA LEU A 100 7.86 4.49 4.07
C LEU A 100 7.38 4.37 2.63
N HIS A 101 7.79 5.32 1.80
CA HIS A 101 7.51 5.35 0.37
C HIS A 101 8.78 5.23 -0.42
N TYR A 102 8.67 4.61 -1.59
CA TYR A 102 9.72 4.63 -2.58
C TYR A 102 9.34 5.60 -3.71
N PHE A 103 9.94 6.78 -3.69
CA PHE A 103 9.73 7.81 -4.70
C PHE A 103 10.64 7.58 -5.90
N GLN A 104 10.05 7.52 -7.08
CA GLN A 104 10.78 7.41 -8.35
C GLN A 104 10.37 8.55 -9.27
N PRO A 105 11.32 9.14 -10.06
CA PRO A 105 11.02 10.18 -11.05
C PRO A 105 10.10 9.69 -12.17
N LYS A 106 10.10 8.36 -12.42
CA LYS A 106 9.18 7.69 -13.35
C LYS A 106 8.34 6.71 -12.55
N VAL A 107 7.05 6.96 -12.47
CA VAL A 107 6.10 6.11 -11.74
C VAL A 107 5.89 4.81 -12.50
N GLU A 108 6.51 3.75 -12.03
CA GLU A 108 6.06 2.40 -12.34
C GLU A 108 5.01 2.01 -11.29
N SER A 109 3.76 1.95 -11.70
CA SER A 109 2.71 1.37 -10.86
C SER A 109 3.01 -0.11 -10.66
N ILE A 110 3.31 -0.51 -9.42
CA ILE A 110 3.40 -1.93 -9.11
C ILE A 110 1.99 -2.53 -9.05
N ASN A 111 1.77 -3.62 -9.78
CA ASN A 111 0.47 -4.31 -9.81
C ASN A 111 0.34 -5.40 -8.75
N LYS A 112 1.46 -5.87 -8.21
CA LYS A 112 1.56 -6.89 -7.17
C LYS A 112 2.75 -6.60 -6.26
N PRO A 113 2.77 -7.13 -5.01
CA PRO A 113 3.91 -7.01 -4.13
C PRO A 113 5.19 -7.49 -4.82
N THR A 114 6.28 -6.75 -4.68
CA THR A 114 7.54 -7.02 -5.38
C THR A 114 8.75 -6.77 -4.49
N TRP A 115 9.87 -7.38 -4.84
CA TRP A 115 11.16 -7.14 -4.22
C TRP A 115 11.88 -5.97 -4.91
N LYS A 116 12.57 -5.17 -4.11
CA LYS A 116 13.44 -4.09 -4.60
C LYS A 116 14.75 -4.11 -3.83
N GLU A 117 15.87 -4.02 -4.55
CA GLU A 117 17.18 -3.78 -3.96
C GLU A 117 17.57 -2.32 -4.16
N ILE A 118 18.00 -1.67 -3.08
CA ILE A 118 18.40 -0.28 -3.05
C ILE A 118 19.60 -0.19 -2.11
N ASP A 119 20.74 0.29 -2.62
CA ASP A 119 21.99 0.43 -1.88
C ASP A 119 22.41 -0.86 -1.14
N GLY A 120 22.28 -2.00 -1.81
CA GLY A 120 22.63 -3.32 -1.28
C GLY A 120 21.68 -3.87 -0.21
N LYS A 121 20.57 -3.19 0.08
CA LYS A 121 19.52 -3.63 0.99
C LYS A 121 18.28 -4.07 0.21
N ARG A 122 17.58 -5.06 0.75
CA ARG A 122 16.37 -5.62 0.13
C ARG A 122 15.13 -5.11 0.82
N TYR A 123 14.13 -4.73 0.04
CA TYR A 123 12.86 -4.17 0.49
C TYR A 123 11.68 -4.90 -0.13
N ARG A 124 10.54 -4.92 0.59
CA ARG A 124 9.27 -5.41 0.07
C ARG A 124 8.34 -4.25 -0.19
N LEU A 125 8.07 -4.00 -1.49
CA LEU A 125 7.14 -2.98 -1.93
C LEU A 125 5.76 -3.60 -2.11
N THR A 126 4.72 -2.91 -1.64
CA THR A 126 3.33 -3.33 -1.80
C THR A 126 2.45 -2.14 -2.14
N LYS A 127 1.23 -2.42 -2.58
CA LYS A 127 0.20 -1.39 -2.71
C LYS A 127 -0.47 -1.14 -1.37
N SER A 128 -0.60 0.10 -0.97
CA SER A 128 -1.51 0.50 0.09
C SER A 128 -2.80 1.03 -0.52
N TYR A 129 -3.92 0.47 -0.10
CA TYR A 129 -5.24 1.01 -0.41
C TYR A 129 -5.59 2.03 0.66
N ARG A 130 -5.70 3.31 0.31
CA ARG A 130 -6.16 4.35 1.23
C ARG A 130 -7.52 4.86 0.84
N THR A 131 -8.45 4.70 1.76
CA THR A 131 -9.88 4.99 1.57
C THR A 131 -10.26 6.43 1.89
N GLU A 132 -9.54 7.13 2.76
CA GLU A 132 -10.09 8.34 3.38
C GLU A 132 -9.69 9.67 2.72
N ARG A 133 -8.53 9.78 2.12
CA ARG A 133 -8.07 11.05 1.51
C ARG A 133 -7.88 10.99 0.00
N TYR A 134 -7.71 9.79 -0.56
CA TYR A 134 -7.40 9.57 -1.96
C TYR A 134 -8.19 8.36 -2.49
N ALA A 135 -9.52 8.44 -2.42
CA ALA A 135 -10.42 7.38 -2.86
C ALA A 135 -10.03 6.83 -4.24
N GLY A 136 -9.73 5.54 -4.30
CA GLY A 136 -9.40 4.83 -5.53
C GLY A 136 -7.96 4.90 -6.00
N MET A 137 -7.02 5.48 -5.23
CA MET A 137 -5.60 5.51 -5.60
C MET A 137 -4.78 4.49 -4.80
N TYR A 138 -3.96 3.76 -5.53
CA TYR A 138 -2.97 2.86 -4.93
C TYR A 138 -1.63 3.59 -4.82
N THR A 139 -1.00 3.45 -3.67
CA THR A 139 0.35 3.95 -3.43
C THR A 139 1.32 2.80 -3.26
N THR A 140 2.54 2.98 -3.70
CA THR A 140 3.62 2.04 -3.41
C THR A 140 4.23 2.39 -2.07
N ILE A 141 4.08 1.51 -1.10
CA ILE A 141 4.72 1.62 0.21
C ILE A 141 5.75 0.50 0.39
N ILE A 142 6.71 0.75 1.25
CA ILE A 142 7.63 -0.25 1.77
C ILE A 142 7.02 -0.81 3.05
N LEU A 143 6.93 -2.14 3.16
CA LEU A 143 6.53 -2.79 4.41
C LEU A 143 7.55 -2.51 5.50
N THR A 144 7.10 -2.35 6.73
CA THR A 144 7.93 -2.13 7.92
C THR A 144 7.36 -2.87 9.11
N ASN A 145 8.22 -3.28 10.05
CA ASN A 145 7.85 -3.93 11.31
C ASN A 145 6.92 -5.13 11.10
N ASP A 146 7.31 -6.05 10.24
CA ASP A 146 6.46 -7.16 9.83
C ASP A 146 7.23 -8.47 9.72
N THR A 147 6.49 -9.58 9.69
CA THR A 147 6.99 -10.89 9.31
C THR A 147 6.17 -11.40 8.12
N LEU A 148 6.84 -11.91 7.11
CA LEU A 148 6.20 -12.25 5.85
C LEU A 148 6.65 -13.62 5.36
N LYS A 149 5.67 -14.43 4.89
CA LYS A 149 5.92 -15.64 4.10
C LYS A 149 5.84 -15.28 2.62
N VAL A 150 6.89 -15.57 1.88
CA VAL A 150 6.88 -15.49 0.41
C VAL A 150 7.44 -16.81 -0.11
N ASP A 151 6.64 -17.51 -0.89
CA ASP A 151 6.90 -18.88 -1.31
C ASP A 151 7.17 -19.79 -0.10
N ASP A 152 8.27 -20.50 -0.04
CA ASP A 152 8.64 -21.40 1.06
C ASP A 152 9.57 -20.76 2.10
N LYS A 153 9.80 -19.46 2.02
CA LYS A 153 10.70 -18.72 2.90
C LYS A 153 9.94 -17.73 3.79
N THR A 154 10.53 -17.47 4.95
CA THR A 154 10.03 -16.44 5.88
C THR A 154 11.04 -15.31 6.03
N TYR A 155 10.51 -14.11 6.21
CA TYR A 155 11.28 -12.87 6.27
C TYR A 155 10.79 -12.00 7.43
N THR A 156 11.73 -11.37 8.13
CA THR A 156 11.46 -10.24 9.02
C THR A 156 11.76 -8.95 8.30
N ILE A 157 11.01 -7.92 8.59
CA ILE A 157 11.13 -6.58 8.01
C ILE A 157 11.21 -5.60 9.16
N ASP A 158 12.30 -4.88 9.25
CA ASP A 158 12.52 -3.92 10.33
C ASP A 158 11.75 -2.59 10.15
N ASN A 159 11.97 -1.63 11.06
CA ASN A 159 11.34 -0.31 11.02
C ASN A 159 11.81 0.56 9.85
N GLU A 160 12.97 0.26 9.28
CA GLU A 160 13.52 0.91 8.10
C GLU A 160 13.14 0.18 6.79
N GLY A 161 12.32 -0.88 6.90
CA GLY A 161 11.86 -1.67 5.76
C GLY A 161 12.88 -2.66 5.21
N VAL A 162 14.03 -2.84 5.89
CA VAL A 162 15.07 -3.77 5.46
C VAL A 162 14.63 -5.20 5.73
N VAL A 163 14.70 -6.04 4.71
CA VAL A 163 14.23 -7.42 4.75
C VAL A 163 15.37 -8.38 5.03
N THR A 164 15.17 -9.26 6.00
CA THR A 164 16.11 -10.34 6.34
C THR A 164 15.39 -11.69 6.34
N GLU A 165 15.96 -12.69 5.68
CA GLU A 165 15.45 -14.06 5.71
C GLU A 165 15.70 -14.67 7.11
N PHE A 166 14.70 -15.33 7.67
CA PHE A 166 14.81 -16.03 8.96
C PHE A 166 13.98 -17.33 8.94
N THR A 167 14.20 -18.20 9.91
CA THR A 167 13.36 -19.38 10.12
C THR A 167 12.30 -19.06 11.17
N ALA A 168 11.05 -18.98 10.78
CA ALA A 168 9.95 -18.77 11.71
C ALA A 168 9.82 -19.97 12.68
N LYS A 169 9.64 -19.69 13.98
CA LYS A 169 9.44 -20.70 15.03
C LYS A 169 8.43 -20.19 16.05
N ASN A 170 7.51 -21.06 16.47
CA ASN A 170 6.48 -20.77 17.46
C ASN A 170 5.72 -19.45 17.17
N GLN A 171 5.37 -19.20 15.91
CA GLN A 171 4.74 -17.93 15.57
C GLN A 171 3.87 -18.02 14.32
N PHE A 172 2.93 -17.10 14.25
CA PHE A 172 2.18 -16.81 13.03
C PHE A 172 3.01 -15.93 12.11
N VAL A 173 2.94 -16.23 10.81
CA VAL A 173 3.48 -15.41 9.73
C VAL A 173 2.41 -15.28 8.66
N ARG A 174 2.20 -14.09 8.14
CA ARG A 174 1.27 -13.86 7.02
C ARG A 174 1.98 -13.85 5.67
N ASP A 175 1.22 -14.02 4.60
CA ASP A 175 1.69 -13.71 3.25
C ASP A 175 1.23 -12.31 2.80
N ASP A 176 1.57 -11.95 1.56
CA ASP A 176 1.18 -10.67 0.95
C ASP A 176 -0.34 -10.51 0.75
N PHE A 177 -1.10 -11.61 0.82
CA PHE A 177 -2.55 -11.66 0.65
C PHE A 177 -3.31 -11.79 1.96
N TRP A 178 -2.62 -11.56 3.11
CA TRP A 178 -3.17 -11.66 4.46
C TRP A 178 -3.65 -13.07 4.84
N ASN A 179 -3.12 -14.10 4.18
CA ASN A 179 -3.30 -15.47 4.66
C ASN A 179 -2.30 -15.73 5.79
N TRP A 180 -2.74 -16.38 6.83
CA TRP A 180 -1.94 -16.69 7.99
C TRP A 180 -1.48 -18.14 7.99
N TYR A 181 -0.26 -18.35 8.46
CA TYR A 181 0.44 -19.62 8.58
C TYR A 181 1.07 -19.71 9.97
N TYR A 182 1.18 -20.89 10.55
CA TYR A 182 1.85 -21.09 11.81
C TYR A 182 3.01 -22.06 11.67
N TYR A 183 4.15 -21.70 12.25
CA TYR A 183 5.33 -22.53 12.33
C TYR A 183 5.54 -23.00 13.77
N ASP A 184 5.78 -24.30 13.96
CA ASP A 184 6.05 -24.89 15.28
C ASP A 184 7.45 -24.50 15.82
N LYS A 185 7.80 -25.04 16.96
CA LYS A 185 9.10 -24.77 17.63
C LYS A 185 10.32 -25.26 16.83
N GLU A 186 10.15 -26.23 15.97
CA GLU A 186 11.17 -26.75 15.06
C GLU A 186 11.25 -25.91 13.75
N GLY A 187 10.29 -25.04 13.49
CA GLY A 187 10.17 -24.26 12.26
C GLY A 187 9.43 -24.99 11.14
N LYS A 188 8.67 -26.01 11.49
CA LYS A 188 7.83 -26.75 10.54
C LYS A 188 6.48 -26.05 10.39
N LEU A 189 6.05 -25.88 9.13
CA LEU A 189 4.73 -25.35 8.80
C LEU A 189 3.64 -26.36 9.24
N LEU A 190 2.66 -25.89 10.02
CA LEU A 190 1.56 -26.70 10.49
C LEU A 190 0.44 -26.81 9.46
N THR A 191 -0.20 -27.98 9.43
CA THR A 191 -1.37 -28.29 8.62
C THR A 191 -2.39 -29.07 9.45
N GLY A 192 -3.65 -29.15 8.97
CA GLY A 192 -4.70 -29.86 9.66
C GLY A 192 -5.18 -29.14 10.93
N ARG A 193 -5.82 -29.91 11.81
CA ARG A 193 -6.33 -29.42 13.10
C ARG A 193 -5.21 -29.31 14.11
N GLN A 194 -5.09 -28.14 14.73
CA GLN A 194 -4.02 -27.83 15.69
C GLN A 194 -4.60 -27.12 16.92
N THR A 195 -3.95 -27.30 18.06
CA THR A 195 -4.23 -26.51 19.27
C THR A 195 -3.04 -25.64 19.57
N ILE A 196 -3.21 -24.32 19.45
CA ILE A 196 -2.18 -23.32 19.67
C ILE A 196 -2.66 -22.40 20.80
N ASP A 197 -1.90 -22.32 21.87
CA ASP A 197 -2.23 -21.54 23.08
C ASP A 197 -3.64 -21.84 23.62
N GLY A 198 -4.05 -23.10 23.57
CA GLY A 198 -5.37 -23.56 24.02
C GLY A 198 -6.51 -23.34 23.01
N VAL A 199 -6.25 -22.70 21.88
CA VAL A 199 -7.24 -22.42 20.82
C VAL A 199 -7.15 -23.48 19.73
N GLN A 200 -8.29 -24.07 19.38
CA GLN A 200 -8.36 -25.00 18.24
C GLN A 200 -8.48 -24.25 16.92
N LEU A 201 -7.55 -24.50 16.02
CA LEU A 201 -7.44 -23.89 14.70
C LEU A 201 -7.37 -24.97 13.63
N TYR A 202 -7.60 -24.60 12.39
CA TYR A 202 -7.41 -25.48 11.24
C TYR A 202 -6.59 -24.80 10.16
N PHE A 203 -5.61 -25.52 9.65
CA PHE A 203 -4.78 -25.12 8.52
C PHE A 203 -5.01 -26.09 7.35
N ASP A 204 -5.20 -25.55 6.16
CA ASP A 204 -5.40 -26.36 4.98
C ASP A 204 -4.12 -27.18 4.63
N LYS A 205 -4.19 -27.96 3.57
CA LYS A 205 -3.05 -28.76 3.09
C LYS A 205 -1.81 -27.97 2.72
N ASN A 206 -1.95 -26.66 2.45
CA ASN A 206 -0.88 -25.73 2.14
C ASN A 206 -0.41 -24.95 3.38
N GLY A 207 -0.94 -25.24 4.57
CA GLY A 207 -0.65 -24.57 5.82
C GLY A 207 -1.35 -23.22 6.01
N LYS A 208 -2.29 -22.85 5.15
CA LYS A 208 -3.07 -21.64 5.29
C LYS A 208 -4.14 -21.81 6.34
N GLN A 209 -4.18 -20.90 7.33
CA GLN A 209 -5.23 -20.87 8.35
C GLN A 209 -6.60 -20.65 7.70
N VAL A 210 -7.55 -21.53 8.03
CA VAL A 210 -8.93 -21.41 7.58
C VAL A 210 -9.69 -20.50 8.54
N LYS A 211 -10.41 -19.52 7.98
CA LYS A 211 -11.25 -18.57 8.70
C LYS A 211 -12.60 -18.38 8.00
N GLY A 212 -13.67 -18.15 8.76
CA GLY A 212 -15.01 -17.83 8.25
C GLY A 212 -15.65 -18.95 7.45
N SER A 213 -15.24 -20.20 7.62
CA SER A 213 -15.67 -21.32 6.78
C SER A 213 -16.07 -22.55 7.57
N LEU A 214 -17.02 -23.30 7.02
CA LEU A 214 -17.28 -24.67 7.41
C LEU A 214 -16.26 -25.59 6.73
N VAL A 215 -15.72 -26.55 7.47
CA VAL A 215 -14.70 -27.50 6.98
C VAL A 215 -15.11 -28.92 7.40
N ASP A 216 -15.08 -29.84 6.45
CA ASP A 216 -15.26 -31.26 6.75
C ASP A 216 -13.92 -31.90 7.11
N ILE A 217 -13.86 -32.46 8.29
CA ILE A 217 -12.70 -33.15 8.84
C ILE A 217 -13.18 -34.53 9.32
N ASP A 218 -12.66 -35.59 8.71
CA ASP A 218 -12.99 -36.97 9.05
C ASP A 218 -14.52 -37.23 9.09
N GLY A 219 -15.27 -36.68 8.11
CA GLY A 219 -16.70 -36.84 7.97
C GLY A 219 -17.57 -36.07 8.95
N LYS A 220 -16.97 -35.11 9.68
CA LYS A 220 -17.68 -34.16 10.55
C LYS A 220 -17.40 -32.76 10.10
N THR A 221 -18.41 -31.88 10.17
CA THR A 221 -18.30 -30.49 9.77
C THR A 221 -18.00 -29.61 10.98
N TYR A 222 -17.06 -28.67 10.86
CA TYR A 222 -16.66 -27.71 11.90
C TYR A 222 -16.66 -26.30 11.34
N TYR A 223 -16.98 -25.31 12.17
CA TYR A 223 -16.87 -23.90 11.78
C TYR A 223 -15.68 -23.22 12.48
N PHE A 224 -14.91 -22.47 11.70
CA PHE A 224 -13.80 -21.67 12.16
C PHE A 224 -14.14 -20.19 12.03
N ASP A 225 -13.98 -19.44 13.12
CA ASP A 225 -14.32 -18.02 13.24
C ASP A 225 -13.70 -17.17 12.15
N LYS A 226 -14.45 -16.18 11.67
CA LYS A 226 -14.01 -15.35 10.53
C LYS A 226 -12.84 -14.41 10.87
N ASP A 227 -12.70 -14.01 12.11
CA ASP A 227 -11.69 -13.03 12.54
C ASP A 227 -10.47 -13.75 13.17
N SER A 228 -10.71 -14.57 14.19
CA SER A 228 -9.67 -15.31 14.91
C SER A 228 -9.27 -16.63 14.25
N GLY A 229 -10.18 -17.28 13.53
CA GLY A 229 -10.02 -18.65 13.05
C GLY A 229 -10.21 -19.72 14.13
N ALA A 230 -10.67 -19.34 15.33
CA ALA A 230 -10.97 -20.30 16.40
C ALA A 230 -12.16 -21.20 16.05
N MET A 231 -12.08 -22.48 16.38
CA MET A 231 -13.19 -23.40 16.23
C MET A 231 -14.34 -23.02 17.17
N TRP A 232 -15.55 -22.93 16.66
CA TRP A 232 -16.73 -22.67 17.47
C TRP A 232 -17.23 -23.94 18.17
N THR A 233 -17.79 -23.77 19.37
CA THR A 233 -18.43 -24.83 20.17
C THR A 233 -19.65 -24.29 20.90
N ASN A 234 -20.59 -25.16 21.26
CA ASN A 234 -21.78 -24.83 22.07
C ASN A 234 -22.55 -23.59 21.58
N THR A 235 -22.82 -23.48 20.29
CA THR A 235 -23.48 -22.29 19.73
C THR A 235 -24.29 -22.62 18.48
N THR A 236 -24.96 -21.61 17.93
CA THR A 236 -25.68 -21.67 16.66
C THR A 236 -25.02 -20.76 15.65
N LEU A 237 -24.88 -21.22 14.42
CA LEU A 237 -24.33 -20.46 13.29
C LEU A 237 -25.41 -20.28 12.22
N GLU A 238 -25.64 -19.03 11.85
CA GLU A 238 -26.39 -18.69 10.64
C GLU A 238 -25.40 -18.42 9.51
N LYS A 239 -25.44 -19.22 8.46
CA LYS A 239 -24.53 -19.09 7.33
C LYS A 239 -25.19 -19.53 6.04
N ASP A 240 -25.07 -18.69 5.01
CA ASP A 240 -25.57 -18.94 3.65
C ASP A 240 -27.07 -19.35 3.62
N GLY A 241 -27.88 -18.74 4.52
CA GLY A 241 -29.32 -18.99 4.66
C GLY A 241 -29.68 -20.30 5.37
N LYS A 242 -28.70 -20.96 6.01
CA LYS A 242 -28.86 -22.18 6.78
C LYS A 242 -28.51 -21.95 8.24
N THR A 243 -29.18 -22.69 9.12
CA THR A 243 -28.89 -22.71 10.56
C THR A 243 -28.14 -23.99 10.91
N TYR A 244 -27.02 -23.85 11.62
CA TYR A 244 -26.25 -24.99 12.13
C TYR A 244 -26.22 -24.98 13.66
N ILE A 245 -26.46 -26.12 14.26
CA ILE A 245 -26.23 -26.32 15.70
C ILE A 245 -24.82 -26.89 15.86
N ILE A 246 -24.01 -26.19 16.63
CA ILE A 246 -22.61 -26.57 16.92
C ILE A 246 -22.55 -27.12 18.36
N ASP A 247 -22.17 -28.37 18.51
CA ASP A 247 -22.09 -29.05 19.79
C ASP A 247 -20.85 -28.67 20.63
N GLU A 248 -20.69 -29.27 21.79
CA GLU A 248 -19.56 -29.07 22.70
C GLU A 248 -18.22 -29.48 22.08
N ASN A 249 -18.23 -30.39 21.11
CA ASN A 249 -17.04 -30.88 20.40
C ASN A 249 -16.76 -30.07 19.12
N GLY A 250 -17.61 -29.07 18.82
CA GLY A 250 -17.52 -28.21 17.65
C GLY A 250 -18.13 -28.79 16.39
N VAL A 251 -18.84 -29.94 16.47
CA VAL A 251 -19.48 -30.53 15.31
C VAL A 251 -20.71 -29.73 14.94
N ALA A 252 -20.72 -29.19 13.73
CA ALA A 252 -21.82 -28.42 13.17
C ALA A 252 -22.79 -29.33 12.42
N THR A 253 -24.05 -29.34 12.82
CA THR A 253 -25.15 -30.09 12.17
C THR A 253 -26.17 -29.11 11.63
N GLU A 254 -26.51 -29.21 10.35
CA GLU A 254 -27.57 -28.37 9.77
C GLU A 254 -28.93 -28.71 10.40
N LYS A 255 -29.59 -27.64 10.87
CA LYS A 255 -30.95 -27.74 11.38
C LYS A 255 -31.92 -27.82 10.19
N VAL A 256 -32.45 -29.00 9.95
CA VAL A 256 -33.54 -29.17 8.97
C VAL A 256 -34.84 -28.67 9.59
N ASN A 257 -35.50 -27.72 8.94
CA ASN A 257 -36.80 -27.20 9.34
C ASN A 257 -37.92 -28.17 8.91
#